data_e9e35b9e20e969cf1d9ed45480bbae00
#
_entry.id   e9e35b9e20e969cf1d9ed45480bbae00
#
_cell.length_a   1.000
_cell.length_b   1.000
_cell.length_c   1.000
_cell.angle_alpha   90.00
_cell.angle_beta   90.00
_cell.angle_gamma   90.00
#
_symmetry.space_group_name_H-M   'P 1'
#
loop_
_entity.id
_entity.type
_entity.pdbx_description
1 polymer ?
#
loop_
_entity_poly.entity_id
_entity_poly.type
_entity_poly.pdbx_seq_one_letter_code
_entity_poly.pdbx_strand_id
1 'polypeptide(L)'
;MRGFLAEKGTITQFSCPGAHAQNGVAERKHRHLLETARALMIAASLPPYFWAEAVSASTYLINIQPSTALQGGIPVECLTNRSLDYSALRMFGCVCYVLLAPENAPS
;
A
#
# COMPACT_ATOMS: atom_id res chain seq x y z
N MET A 1 5.61 -4.13 21.13
CA MET A 1 5.03 -3.76 19.83
C MET A 1 4.37 -2.39 19.84
N ARG A 2 3.54 -2.08 20.83
CA ARG A 2 2.88 -0.75 20.89
C ARG A 2 3.87 0.41 20.90
N GLY A 3 4.96 0.29 21.68
CA GLY A 3 5.99 1.34 21.73
C GLY A 3 6.66 1.57 20.39
N PHE A 4 6.96 0.48 19.67
CA PHE A 4 7.55 0.58 18.33
C PHE A 4 6.62 1.31 17.35
N LEU A 5 5.33 0.95 17.35
CA LEU A 5 4.36 1.58 16.47
C LEU A 5 4.17 3.06 16.79
N ALA A 6 4.16 3.42 18.08
CA ALA A 6 4.05 4.81 18.50
C ALA A 6 5.25 5.64 18.04
N GLU A 7 6.46 5.07 18.11
CA GLU A 7 7.68 5.74 17.63
C GLU A 7 7.61 6.03 16.13
N LYS A 8 6.90 5.19 15.37
CA LYS A 8 6.71 5.37 13.93
C LYS A 8 5.49 6.22 13.58
N GLY A 9 4.84 6.82 14.58
CA GLY A 9 3.64 7.62 14.36
C GLY A 9 2.39 6.80 14.10
N THR A 10 2.40 5.53 14.47
CA THR A 10 1.28 4.62 14.28
C THR A 10 0.55 4.39 15.60
N ILE A 11 -0.78 4.49 15.56
CA ILE A 11 -1.63 4.22 16.71
C ILE A 11 -2.25 2.85 16.56
N THR A 12 -2.04 1.97 17.56
CA THR A 12 -2.64 0.65 17.56
C THR A 12 -4.09 0.74 18.01
N GLN A 13 -4.99 0.16 17.23
CA GLN A 13 -6.41 0.14 17.54
C GLN A 13 -6.91 -1.30 17.51
N PHE A 14 -7.59 -1.70 18.59
CA PHE A 14 -8.13 -3.05 18.71
C PHE A 14 -9.66 -3.03 18.64
N SER A 15 -10.25 -4.06 18.01
CA SER A 15 -11.70 -4.24 18.00
C SER A 15 -12.17 -4.72 19.35
N CYS A 16 -13.27 -4.15 19.83
CA CYS A 16 -13.93 -4.66 21.03
C CYS A 16 -14.72 -5.93 20.70
N PRO A 17 -14.86 -6.90 21.64
CA PRO A 17 -15.73 -8.05 21.42
C PRO A 17 -17.15 -7.58 21.09
N GLY A 18 -17.72 -8.10 20.01
CA GLY A 18 -19.07 -7.74 19.58
C GLY A 18 -19.18 -6.43 18.81
N ALA A 19 -18.07 -5.72 18.57
CA ALA A 19 -18.08 -4.46 17.84
C ALA A 19 -18.05 -4.73 16.32
N HIS A 20 -19.19 -5.12 15.76
CA HIS A 20 -19.29 -5.47 14.33
C HIS A 20 -18.87 -4.35 13.39
N ALA A 21 -19.14 -3.09 13.77
CA ALA A 21 -18.78 -1.94 12.91
C ALA A 21 -17.26 -1.83 12.74
N GLN A 22 -16.49 -2.02 13.83
CA GLN A 22 -15.03 -1.98 13.76
C GLN A 22 -14.49 -3.16 12.95
N ASN A 23 -15.04 -4.36 13.19
CA ASN A 23 -14.66 -5.55 12.44
C ASN A 23 -14.99 -5.39 10.96
N GLY A 24 -16.14 -4.80 10.64
CA GLY A 24 -16.55 -4.57 9.26
C GLY A 24 -15.61 -3.62 8.51
N VAL A 25 -15.10 -2.59 9.19
CA VAL A 25 -14.13 -1.67 8.58
C VAL A 25 -12.83 -2.41 8.25
N ALA A 26 -12.31 -3.19 9.20
CA ALA A 26 -11.09 -3.96 9.02
C ALA A 26 -11.25 -5.00 7.89
N GLU A 27 -12.38 -5.70 7.85
CA GLU A 27 -12.66 -6.69 6.81
C GLU A 27 -12.74 -6.05 5.43
N ARG A 28 -13.36 -4.88 5.31
CA ARG A 28 -13.45 -4.18 4.03
C ARG A 28 -12.08 -3.72 3.54
N LYS A 29 -11.24 -3.21 4.42
CA LYS A 29 -9.88 -2.80 4.07
C LYS A 29 -9.05 -3.99 3.61
N HIS A 30 -9.15 -5.10 4.34
CA HIS A 30 -8.44 -6.33 3.98
C HIS A 30 -8.89 -6.85 2.62
N ARG A 31 -10.20 -6.90 2.40
CA ARG A 31 -10.76 -7.34 1.11
C ARG A 31 -10.32 -6.44 -0.04
N HIS A 32 -10.36 -5.12 0.16
CA HIS A 32 -9.94 -4.16 -0.85
C HIS A 32 -8.47 -4.36 -1.22
N LEU A 33 -7.63 -4.57 -0.21
CA LEU A 33 -6.21 -4.83 -0.41
C LEU A 33 -5.97 -6.09 -1.23
N LEU A 34 -6.65 -7.19 -0.86
CA LEU A 34 -6.49 -8.46 -1.57
C LEU A 34 -7.05 -8.41 -2.99
N GLU A 35 -8.16 -7.74 -3.20
CA GLU A 35 -8.75 -7.60 -4.54
C GLU A 35 -7.85 -6.76 -5.44
N THR A 36 -7.26 -5.70 -4.91
CA THR A 36 -6.32 -4.86 -5.66
C THR A 36 -5.06 -5.65 -6.02
N ALA A 37 -4.52 -6.41 -5.06
CA ALA A 37 -3.35 -7.25 -5.31
C ALA A 37 -3.62 -8.30 -6.39
N ARG A 38 -4.79 -8.94 -6.32
CA ARG A 38 -5.19 -9.92 -7.33
C ARG A 38 -5.32 -9.28 -8.71
N ALA A 39 -5.93 -8.10 -8.79
CA ALA A 39 -6.07 -7.38 -10.05
C ALA A 39 -4.71 -7.03 -10.66
N LEU A 40 -3.75 -6.61 -9.83
CA LEU A 40 -2.39 -6.32 -10.30
C LEU A 40 -1.70 -7.56 -10.83
N MET A 41 -1.84 -8.70 -10.15
CA MET A 41 -1.25 -9.96 -10.59
C MET A 41 -1.81 -10.42 -11.93
N ILE A 42 -3.12 -10.30 -12.10
CA ILE A 42 -3.79 -10.70 -13.34
C ILE A 42 -3.38 -9.77 -14.47
N ALA A 43 -3.40 -8.47 -14.25
CA ALA A 43 -3.05 -7.48 -15.27
C ALA A 43 -1.61 -7.62 -15.73
N ALA A 44 -0.69 -7.95 -14.82
CA ALA A 44 0.72 -8.11 -15.12
C ALA A 44 1.08 -9.53 -15.59
N SER A 45 0.14 -10.47 -15.52
CA SER A 45 0.35 -11.89 -15.87
C SER A 45 1.53 -12.51 -15.11
N LEU A 46 1.63 -12.19 -13.81
CA LEU A 46 2.73 -12.64 -12.98
C LEU A 46 2.41 -13.98 -12.29
N PRO A 47 3.43 -14.82 -12.04
CA PRO A 47 3.24 -16.05 -11.27
C PRO A 47 2.93 -15.77 -9.79
N PRO A 48 2.30 -16.76 -9.10
CA PRO A 48 1.84 -16.53 -7.71
C PRO A 48 2.92 -16.11 -6.71
N TYR A 49 4.18 -16.44 -6.94
CA TYR A 49 5.22 -16.08 -5.97
C TYR A 49 5.49 -14.57 -5.90
N PHE A 50 4.94 -13.78 -6.81
CA PHE A 50 5.01 -12.31 -6.73
C PHE A 50 3.90 -11.72 -5.86
N TRP A 51 3.16 -12.56 -5.11
CA TRP A 51 2.03 -12.10 -4.30
C TRP A 51 2.41 -11.04 -3.28
N ALA A 52 3.58 -11.20 -2.61
CA ALA A 52 4.02 -10.23 -1.61
C ALA A 52 4.27 -8.86 -2.23
N GLU A 53 4.88 -8.83 -3.41
CA GLU A 53 5.12 -7.59 -4.15
C GLU A 53 3.81 -6.94 -4.59
N ALA A 54 2.83 -7.74 -4.99
CA ALA A 54 1.52 -7.22 -5.36
C ALA A 54 0.80 -6.61 -4.17
N VAL A 55 0.90 -7.21 -3.00
CA VAL A 55 0.32 -6.66 -1.76
C VAL A 55 0.98 -5.35 -1.39
N SER A 56 2.30 -5.27 -1.48
CA SER A 56 3.04 -4.04 -1.20
C SER A 56 2.66 -2.92 -2.17
N ALA A 57 2.57 -3.24 -3.46
CA ALA A 57 2.15 -2.28 -4.48
C ALA A 57 0.71 -1.82 -4.25
N SER A 58 -0.17 -2.73 -3.83
CA SER A 58 -1.56 -2.40 -3.53
C SER A 58 -1.68 -1.42 -2.36
N THR A 59 -0.90 -1.64 -1.30
CA THR A 59 -0.86 -0.74 -0.16
C THR A 59 -0.42 0.65 -0.60
N TYR A 60 0.61 0.75 -1.42
CA TYR A 60 1.08 2.01 -1.95
C TYR A 60 -0.01 2.70 -2.78
N LEU A 61 -0.64 1.97 -3.69
CA LEU A 61 -1.67 2.52 -4.58
C LEU A 61 -2.88 3.04 -3.79
N ILE A 62 -3.33 2.29 -2.78
CA ILE A 62 -4.45 2.71 -1.94
C ILE A 62 -4.15 4.03 -1.24
N ASN A 63 -2.89 4.21 -0.81
CA ASN A 63 -2.50 5.41 -0.08
C ASN A 63 -2.32 6.64 -0.97
N ILE A 64 -2.21 6.47 -2.29
CA ILE A 64 -2.10 7.59 -3.22
C ILE A 64 -3.37 7.84 -4.02
N GLN A 65 -4.47 7.17 -3.68
CA GLN A 65 -5.77 7.38 -4.33
C GLN A 65 -6.71 8.15 -3.41
N PRO A 66 -7.65 8.94 -3.98
CA PRO A 66 -8.66 9.60 -3.17
C PRO A 66 -9.48 8.62 -2.35
N SER A 67 -9.82 8.98 -1.12
CA SER A 67 -10.57 8.13 -0.20
C SER A 67 -11.85 8.82 0.23
N THR A 68 -12.96 8.09 0.20
CA THR A 68 -14.24 8.61 0.69
C THR A 68 -14.22 8.89 2.18
N ALA A 69 -13.42 8.12 2.95
CA ALA A 69 -13.26 8.34 4.37
C ALA A 69 -12.57 9.68 4.68
N LEU A 70 -11.82 10.22 3.73
CA LEU A 70 -11.16 11.52 3.85
C LEU A 70 -11.83 12.58 2.98
N GLN A 71 -13.10 12.38 2.64
CA GLN A 71 -13.89 13.32 1.83
C GLN A 71 -13.21 13.61 0.48
N GLY A 72 -12.69 12.58 -0.17
CA GLY A 72 -11.98 12.70 -1.43
C GLY A 72 -10.50 13.02 -1.30
N GLY A 73 -10.00 13.18 -0.06
CA GLY A 73 -8.58 13.42 0.16
C GLY A 73 -7.72 12.19 -0.09
N ILE A 74 -6.47 12.41 -0.44
CA ILE A 74 -5.50 11.35 -0.69
C ILE A 74 -4.72 11.09 0.59
N PRO A 75 -4.69 9.84 1.10
CA PRO A 75 -4.09 9.56 2.41
C PRO A 75 -2.67 10.07 2.57
N VAL A 76 -1.79 9.85 1.58
CA VAL A 76 -0.40 10.31 1.67
C VAL A 76 -0.32 11.83 1.69
N GLU A 77 -1.12 12.52 0.88
CA GLU A 77 -1.14 13.99 0.89
C GLU A 77 -1.65 14.54 2.21
N CYS A 78 -2.67 13.90 2.80
CA CYS A 78 -3.19 14.31 4.10
C CYS A 78 -2.16 14.12 5.21
N LEU A 79 -1.37 13.05 5.13
CA LEU A 79 -0.36 12.73 6.13
C LEU A 79 0.88 13.63 6.01
N THR A 80 1.37 13.83 4.79
CA THR A 80 2.64 14.55 4.55
C THR A 80 2.45 16.02 4.24
N ASN A 81 1.22 16.43 3.96
CA ASN A 81 0.87 17.81 3.58
C ASN A 81 1.61 18.26 2.32
N ARG A 82 1.84 17.32 1.37
CA ARG A 82 2.49 17.58 0.09
C ARG A 82 1.63 17.04 -1.03
N SER A 83 1.62 17.74 -2.16
CA SER A 83 0.93 17.27 -3.35
C SER A 83 1.73 16.15 -4.03
N LEU A 84 1.01 15.14 -4.52
CA LEU A 84 1.63 14.02 -5.21
C LEU A 84 1.82 14.32 -6.70
N ASP A 85 2.92 13.80 -7.23
CA ASP A 85 3.20 13.81 -8.66
C ASP A 85 3.13 12.37 -9.17
N TYR A 86 2.14 12.10 -10.04
CA TYR A 86 1.93 10.76 -10.57
C TYR A 86 2.77 10.47 -11.82
N SER A 87 3.55 11.43 -12.30
CA SER A 87 4.32 11.27 -13.54
C SER A 87 5.37 10.16 -13.45
N ALA A 88 5.84 9.83 -12.23
CA ALA A 88 6.83 8.78 -12.03
C ALA A 88 6.22 7.39 -11.92
N LEU A 89 4.90 7.26 -11.89
CA LEU A 89 4.25 5.96 -11.77
C LEU A 89 4.43 5.15 -13.06
N ARG A 90 4.60 3.85 -12.86
CA ARG A 90 4.72 2.88 -13.96
C ARG A 90 3.76 1.73 -13.71
N MET A 91 3.44 1.01 -14.78
CA MET A 91 2.56 -0.16 -14.67
C MET A 91 3.24 -1.25 -13.84
N PHE A 92 2.49 -1.85 -12.92
CA PHE A 92 2.98 -2.97 -12.12
C PHE A 92 3.38 -4.13 -13.04
N GLY A 93 4.56 -4.69 -12.79
CA GLY A 93 5.07 -5.78 -13.61
C GLY A 93 5.88 -5.34 -14.83
N CYS A 94 6.06 -4.03 -15.03
CA CYS A 94 6.89 -3.55 -16.15
C CYS A 94 8.37 -3.88 -15.89
N VAL A 95 9.14 -3.91 -16.98
CA VAL A 95 10.59 -4.13 -16.89
C VAL A 95 11.24 -2.93 -16.22
N CYS A 96 12.16 -3.20 -15.29
CA CYS A 96 12.88 -2.14 -14.61
C CYS A 96 14.37 -2.49 -14.52
N TYR A 97 15.18 -1.46 -14.39
CA TYR A 97 16.62 -1.61 -14.22
C TYR A 97 17.04 -0.84 -12.97
N VAL A 98 17.87 -1.49 -12.15
CA VAL A 98 18.36 -0.88 -10.91
C VAL A 98 19.71 -0.24 -11.19
N LEU A 99 19.84 1.05 -10.84
CA LEU A 99 21.12 1.75 -10.91
C LEU A 99 21.93 1.38 -9.68
N LEU A 100 23.05 0.69 -9.91
CA LEU A 100 23.94 0.29 -8.82
C LEU A 100 24.95 1.37 -8.51
N ALA A 101 25.26 1.54 -7.20
CA ALA A 101 26.36 2.40 -6.79
C ALA A 101 27.68 1.78 -7.26
N PRO A 102 28.75 2.61 -7.55
CA PRO A 102 30.01 2.07 -8.07
C PRO A 102 30.63 0.96 -7.21
N GLU A 103 30.48 1.01 -5.89
CA GLU A 103 31.00 -0.01 -4.97
C GLU A 103 30.25 -1.34 -5.07
N ASN A 104 29.05 -1.33 -5.64
CA ASN A 104 28.21 -2.53 -5.80
C ASN A 104 28.17 -3.02 -7.24
N ALA A 105 28.84 -2.32 -8.16
CA ALA A 105 28.84 -2.70 -9.56
C ALA A 105 29.69 -3.96 -9.78
N PRO A 106 29.27 -4.86 -10.69
CA PRO A 106 30.10 -6.01 -11.03
C PRO A 106 31.44 -5.58 -11.61
N SER A 107 32.49 -6.22 -11.19
CA SER A 107 33.83 -5.92 -11.71
C SER A 107 34.10 -6.62 -13.03
#